data_741ad84c68590ce53bb38553850e55e6
#
_entry.id   741ad84c68590ce53bb38553850e55e6
#
_cell.length_a   1.000
_cell.length_b   1.000
_cell.length_c   1.000
_cell.angle_alpha   90.00
_cell.angle_beta   90.00
_cell.angle_gamma   90.00
#
_symmetry.space_group_name_H-M   'P 1'
#
loop_
_entity.id
_entity.type
_entity.pdbx_description
1 polymer ?
#
loop_
_entity_poly.entity_id
_entity_poly.type
_entity_poly.pdbx_seq_one_letter_code
_entity_poly.pdbx_strand_id
1 'polypeptide(L)'
;MGFLQGRKILVTGMLSNRSIAYGIAKACKREGAELAFTYQGEGVRERTIGLAGEFDGAERVFPCDVADDAQIEAVFTELRKHWDHLDGLVHAIAFAPREALKGGFHESVSREAFRIAHDVSSYSLAALAKAAAPMMQGRNGAIVTLSYLGAERSIANYNVMGLAKASLEAGVRYLAASLGPKGTRVNAISAGPIKTLAAAGIGGFSKILHFVEKHAPLRRGVSAEEVGNTAAFLLSDLASGITGEVIHVDAGFSTTTAGLDE
;
A
#
# COMPACT_ATOMS: atom_id res chain seq x y z
N MET A 1 -7.73 24.32 8.12
CA MET A 1 -6.96 24.00 6.90
C MET A 1 -6.23 22.69 7.20
N GLY A 2 -6.41 21.69 6.38
CA GLY A 2 -5.82 20.37 6.62
C GLY A 2 -4.30 20.37 6.33
N PHE A 3 -3.56 19.46 6.94
CA PHE A 3 -2.09 19.42 6.81
C PHE A 3 -1.59 18.84 5.48
N LEU A 4 -2.50 18.41 4.58
CA LEU A 4 -2.22 18.04 3.19
C LEU A 4 -2.80 19.03 2.18
N GLN A 5 -3.18 20.23 2.61
CA GLN A 5 -3.85 21.21 1.74
C GLN A 5 -3.07 21.47 0.46
N GLY A 6 -3.71 21.20 -0.70
CA GLY A 6 -3.15 21.39 -2.04
C GLY A 6 -2.06 20.37 -2.44
N ARG A 7 -1.75 19.37 -1.61
CA ARG A 7 -0.85 18.27 -1.97
C ARG A 7 -1.50 17.38 -3.02
N LYS A 8 -0.77 17.05 -4.08
CA LYS A 8 -1.17 16.21 -5.20
C LYS A 8 -0.69 14.79 -4.96
N ILE A 9 -1.63 13.85 -4.77
CA ILE A 9 -1.33 12.47 -4.34
C ILE A 9 -1.94 11.47 -5.31
N LEU A 10 -1.11 10.58 -5.88
CA LEU A 10 -1.54 9.43 -6.66
C LEU A 10 -1.76 8.22 -5.74
N VAL A 11 -2.97 7.66 -5.75
CA VAL A 11 -3.34 6.47 -4.96
C VAL A 11 -3.55 5.28 -5.89
N THR A 12 -2.80 4.20 -5.69
CA THR A 12 -2.95 2.95 -6.43
C THR A 12 -3.68 1.89 -5.61
N GLY A 13 -4.32 0.91 -6.27
CA GLY A 13 -4.91 -0.25 -5.60
C GLY A 13 -6.28 -0.03 -4.95
N MET A 14 -7.01 1.02 -5.30
CA MET A 14 -8.37 1.27 -4.80
C MET A 14 -9.41 0.44 -5.56
N LEU A 15 -9.74 -0.76 -5.08
CA LEU A 15 -10.68 -1.68 -5.72
C LEU A 15 -12.12 -1.63 -5.15
N SER A 16 -12.29 -1.10 -3.95
CA SER A 16 -13.59 -0.99 -3.28
C SER A 16 -13.51 -0.01 -2.10
N ASN A 17 -14.66 0.38 -1.57
CA ASN A 17 -14.77 1.17 -0.34
C ASN A 17 -14.29 0.42 0.93
N ARG A 18 -13.94 -0.88 0.81
CA ARG A 18 -13.34 -1.69 1.88
C ARG A 18 -11.81 -1.79 1.74
N SER A 19 -11.21 -1.29 0.67
CA SER A 19 -9.76 -1.33 0.50
C SER A 19 -9.07 -0.35 1.44
N ILE A 20 -7.86 -0.69 1.86
CA ILE A 20 -7.03 0.23 2.67
C ILE A 20 -6.75 1.50 1.87
N ALA A 21 -6.54 1.39 0.55
CA ALA A 21 -6.37 2.53 -0.35
C ALA A 21 -7.55 3.53 -0.30
N TYR A 22 -8.78 3.05 -0.13
CA TYR A 22 -9.95 3.92 0.07
C TYR A 22 -9.88 4.66 1.40
N GLY A 23 -9.50 3.98 2.50
CA GLY A 23 -9.27 4.62 3.80
C GLY A 23 -8.19 5.70 3.74
N ILE A 24 -7.10 5.44 2.99
CA ILE A 24 -6.03 6.41 2.75
C ILE A 24 -6.54 7.61 1.94
N ALA A 25 -7.27 7.36 0.85
CA ALA A 25 -7.86 8.42 0.03
C ALA A 25 -8.79 9.32 0.86
N LYS A 26 -9.65 8.71 1.70
CA LYS A 26 -10.55 9.43 2.62
C LYS A 26 -9.79 10.33 3.59
N ALA A 27 -8.73 9.81 4.23
CA ALA A 27 -7.90 10.58 5.14
C ALA A 27 -7.16 11.72 4.43
N CYS A 28 -6.53 11.45 3.28
CA CYS A 28 -5.85 12.48 2.49
C CYS A 28 -6.81 13.58 2.01
N LYS A 29 -8.00 13.21 1.53
CA LYS A 29 -9.02 14.17 1.11
C LYS A 29 -9.51 15.04 2.26
N ARG A 30 -9.77 14.45 3.42
CA ARG A 30 -10.16 15.18 4.64
C ARG A 30 -9.12 16.23 5.02
N GLU A 31 -7.83 15.94 4.82
CA GLU A 31 -6.72 16.85 5.11
C GLU A 31 -6.41 17.82 3.94
N GLY A 32 -7.24 17.84 2.89
CA GLY A 32 -7.19 18.83 1.82
C GLY A 32 -6.34 18.47 0.61
N ALA A 33 -5.96 17.19 0.45
CA ALA A 33 -5.22 16.73 -0.73
C ALA A 33 -6.10 16.69 -1.99
N GLU A 34 -5.46 16.90 -3.15
CA GLU A 34 -5.98 16.57 -4.46
C GLU A 34 -5.54 15.14 -4.83
N LEU A 35 -6.48 14.31 -5.31
CA LEU A 35 -6.25 12.90 -5.54
C LEU A 35 -6.36 12.50 -7.00
N ALA A 36 -5.51 11.57 -7.41
CA ALA A 36 -5.58 10.80 -8.64
C ALA A 36 -5.50 9.30 -8.31
N PHE A 37 -5.97 8.45 -9.22
CA PHE A 37 -6.10 7.02 -8.97
C PHE A 37 -5.65 6.19 -10.15
N THR A 38 -5.31 4.91 -9.90
CA THR A 38 -5.10 3.93 -10.95
C THR A 38 -6.03 2.74 -10.79
N TYR A 39 -6.31 2.06 -11.90
CA TYR A 39 -7.07 0.81 -11.94
C TYR A 39 -6.38 -0.23 -12.81
N GLN A 40 -6.55 -1.51 -12.47
CA GLN A 40 -6.03 -2.62 -13.25
C GLN A 40 -7.14 -3.23 -14.11
N GLY A 41 -7.05 -3.06 -15.43
CA GLY A 41 -7.96 -3.66 -16.39
C GLY A 41 -9.37 -3.05 -16.45
N GLU A 42 -9.98 -3.13 -17.61
CA GLU A 42 -11.27 -2.47 -17.91
C GLU A 42 -12.43 -2.95 -17.01
N GLY A 43 -12.38 -4.18 -16.51
CA GLY A 43 -13.45 -4.75 -15.66
C GLY A 43 -13.67 -4.02 -14.33
N VAL A 44 -12.72 -3.20 -13.88
CA VAL A 44 -12.86 -2.41 -12.63
C VAL A 44 -12.87 -0.90 -12.88
N ARG A 45 -12.75 -0.47 -14.13
CA ARG A 45 -12.66 0.94 -14.52
C ARG A 45 -13.80 1.79 -13.96
N GLU A 46 -15.05 1.46 -14.32
CA GLU A 46 -16.24 2.23 -13.93
C GLU A 46 -16.40 2.28 -12.39
N ARG A 47 -16.10 1.17 -11.71
CA ARG A 47 -16.09 1.13 -10.25
C ARG A 47 -15.06 2.09 -9.67
N THR A 48 -13.85 2.09 -10.21
CA THR A 48 -12.78 2.98 -9.70
C THR A 48 -13.10 4.43 -9.97
N ILE A 49 -13.67 4.77 -11.13
CA ILE A 49 -14.13 6.13 -11.45
C ILE A 49 -15.23 6.57 -10.46
N GLY A 50 -16.23 5.71 -10.19
CA GLY A 50 -17.28 6.00 -9.22
C GLY A 50 -16.73 6.28 -7.82
N LEU A 51 -15.79 5.46 -7.33
CA LEU A 51 -15.13 5.67 -6.04
C LEU A 51 -14.25 6.93 -6.03
N ALA A 52 -13.54 7.21 -7.13
CA ALA A 52 -12.70 8.40 -7.26
C ALA A 52 -13.54 9.69 -7.26
N GLY A 53 -14.78 9.64 -7.76
CA GLY A 53 -15.75 10.73 -7.72
C GLY A 53 -16.09 11.19 -6.31
N GLU A 54 -16.08 10.28 -5.32
CA GLU A 54 -16.28 10.63 -3.91
C GLU A 54 -15.16 11.54 -3.36
N PHE A 55 -14.03 11.63 -4.07
CA PHE A 55 -12.84 12.39 -3.71
C PHE A 55 -12.51 13.50 -4.73
N ASP A 56 -13.44 13.90 -5.58
CA ASP A 56 -13.24 14.85 -6.69
C ASP A 56 -12.12 14.44 -7.66
N GLY A 57 -11.89 13.13 -7.79
CA GLY A 57 -10.80 12.56 -8.58
C GLY A 57 -11.24 11.80 -9.84
N ALA A 58 -12.53 11.82 -10.21
CA ALA A 58 -13.08 11.01 -11.31
C ALA A 58 -12.41 11.27 -12.68
N GLU A 59 -11.92 12.48 -12.92
CA GLU A 59 -11.21 12.87 -14.16
C GLU A 59 -9.71 12.46 -14.15
N ARG A 60 -9.20 11.96 -13.02
CA ARG A 60 -7.80 11.59 -12.81
C ARG A 60 -7.68 10.13 -12.42
N VAL A 61 -8.23 9.24 -13.27
CA VAL A 61 -8.23 7.79 -13.07
C VAL A 61 -7.58 7.14 -14.29
N PHE A 62 -6.45 6.47 -14.10
CA PHE A 62 -5.59 5.98 -15.18
C PHE A 62 -5.48 4.45 -15.17
N PRO A 63 -5.48 3.79 -16.34
CA PRO A 63 -5.20 2.35 -16.41
C PRO A 63 -3.75 2.07 -16.02
N CYS A 64 -3.52 1.04 -15.22
CA CYS A 64 -2.19 0.62 -14.81
C CYS A 64 -2.20 -0.84 -14.35
N ASP A 65 -1.74 -1.73 -15.20
CA ASP A 65 -1.25 -3.03 -14.76
C ASP A 65 0.23 -2.87 -14.40
N VAL A 66 0.57 -3.07 -13.14
CA VAL A 66 1.96 -2.91 -12.65
C VAL A 66 2.90 -4.04 -13.09
N ALA A 67 2.40 -5.06 -13.76
CA ALA A 67 3.21 -6.06 -14.46
C ALA A 67 3.66 -5.60 -15.86
N ASP A 68 3.29 -4.39 -16.28
CA ASP A 68 3.63 -3.78 -17.57
C ASP A 68 4.27 -2.39 -17.35
N ASP A 69 5.58 -2.29 -17.52
CA ASP A 69 6.33 -1.05 -17.35
C ASP A 69 5.85 0.07 -18.28
N ALA A 70 5.33 -0.25 -19.48
CA ALA A 70 4.81 0.76 -20.40
C ALA A 70 3.52 1.39 -19.85
N GLN A 71 2.65 0.62 -19.18
CA GLN A 71 1.48 1.15 -18.53
C GLN A 71 1.85 2.01 -17.31
N ILE A 72 2.88 1.62 -16.54
CA ILE A 72 3.40 2.44 -15.45
C ILE A 72 3.87 3.80 -15.97
N GLU A 73 4.66 3.84 -17.03
CA GLU A 73 5.15 5.08 -17.63
C GLU A 73 4.01 5.94 -18.22
N ALA A 74 3.00 5.29 -18.82
CA ALA A 74 1.82 5.97 -19.37
C ALA A 74 1.02 6.71 -18.29
N VAL A 75 0.89 6.16 -17.06
CA VAL A 75 0.23 6.85 -15.95
C VAL A 75 0.84 8.22 -15.70
N PHE A 76 2.17 8.32 -15.60
CA PHE A 76 2.83 9.59 -15.32
C PHE A 76 2.85 10.53 -16.53
N THR A 77 2.80 9.99 -17.74
CA THR A 77 2.62 10.79 -18.96
C THR A 77 1.24 11.46 -18.99
N GLU A 78 0.19 10.70 -18.68
CA GLU A 78 -1.18 11.24 -18.61
C GLU A 78 -1.35 12.17 -17.40
N LEU A 79 -0.80 11.82 -16.24
CA LEU A 79 -0.89 12.63 -15.04
C LEU A 79 -0.28 14.03 -15.21
N ARG A 80 0.79 14.17 -16.01
CA ARG A 80 1.39 15.48 -16.34
C ARG A 80 0.47 16.43 -17.11
N LYS A 81 -0.59 15.92 -17.74
CA LYS A 81 -1.60 16.77 -18.38
C LYS A 81 -2.53 17.45 -17.37
N HIS A 82 -2.61 16.91 -16.15
CA HIS A 82 -3.44 17.42 -15.05
C HIS A 82 -2.61 18.17 -14.00
N TRP A 83 -1.39 17.70 -13.73
CA TRP A 83 -0.53 18.20 -12.67
C TRP A 83 0.90 18.44 -13.15
N ASP A 84 1.46 19.57 -12.78
CA ASP A 84 2.86 19.93 -13.05
C ASP A 84 3.87 19.21 -12.14
N HIS A 85 3.40 18.71 -10.98
CA HIS A 85 4.21 17.99 -10.00
C HIS A 85 3.37 16.95 -9.25
N LEU A 86 4.05 16.11 -8.49
CA LEU A 86 3.45 15.11 -7.60
C LEU A 86 4.09 15.24 -6.21
N ASP A 87 3.27 15.33 -5.17
CA ASP A 87 3.74 15.43 -3.78
C ASP A 87 3.69 14.08 -3.05
N GLY A 88 2.82 13.16 -3.47
CA GLY A 88 2.67 11.87 -2.82
C GLY A 88 2.31 10.72 -3.75
N LEU A 89 2.84 9.52 -3.44
CA LEU A 89 2.48 8.27 -4.09
C LEU A 89 2.10 7.24 -3.04
N VAL A 90 0.91 6.67 -3.16
CA VAL A 90 0.44 5.54 -2.33
C VAL A 90 0.48 4.26 -3.16
N HIS A 91 1.34 3.34 -2.78
CA HIS A 91 1.44 2.01 -3.34
C HIS A 91 0.65 1.02 -2.47
N ALA A 92 -0.60 0.72 -2.85
CA ALA A 92 -1.48 -0.19 -2.13
C ALA A 92 -1.82 -1.43 -2.99
N ILE A 93 -0.81 -1.99 -3.64
CA ILE A 93 -0.91 -3.12 -4.57
C ILE A 93 -0.23 -4.34 -3.98
N ALA A 94 -0.89 -5.50 -4.08
CA ALA A 94 -0.31 -6.80 -3.80
C ALA A 94 -1.14 -7.89 -4.47
N PHE A 95 -0.46 -8.91 -4.98
CA PHE A 95 -1.10 -10.08 -5.55
C PHE A 95 -0.19 -11.31 -5.44
N ALA A 96 -0.80 -12.46 -5.15
CA ALA A 96 -0.22 -13.77 -5.34
C ALA A 96 -1.31 -14.75 -5.81
N PRO A 97 -0.96 -15.78 -6.61
CA PRO A 97 -1.89 -16.84 -6.98
C PRO A 97 -2.48 -17.53 -5.75
N ARG A 98 -3.79 -17.80 -5.77
CA ARG A 98 -4.50 -18.35 -4.60
C ARG A 98 -3.98 -19.71 -4.14
N GLU A 99 -3.50 -20.54 -5.06
CA GLU A 99 -2.91 -21.85 -4.78
C GLU A 99 -1.61 -21.72 -3.95
N ALA A 100 -0.85 -20.65 -4.15
CA ALA A 100 0.36 -20.38 -3.37
C ALA A 100 0.07 -19.87 -1.94
N LEU A 101 -1.18 -19.54 -1.63
CA LEU A 101 -1.64 -19.07 -0.31
C LEU A 101 -2.43 -20.16 0.45
N LYS A 102 -2.12 -21.45 0.20
CA LYS A 102 -2.79 -22.60 0.82
C LYS A 102 -1.74 -23.61 1.30
N GLY A 103 -2.02 -24.21 2.45
CA GLY A 103 -1.16 -25.28 3.00
C GLY A 103 0.22 -24.81 3.43
N GLY A 104 1.16 -25.74 3.52
CA GLY A 104 2.55 -25.46 3.88
C GLY A 104 3.29 -24.69 2.78
N PHE A 105 4.19 -23.79 3.17
CA PHE A 105 4.99 -23.03 2.20
C PHE A 105 5.76 -23.93 1.22
N HIS A 106 6.44 -24.98 1.73
CA HIS A 106 7.24 -25.89 0.91
C HIS A 106 6.42 -26.70 -0.09
N GLU A 107 5.12 -26.89 0.18
CA GLU A 107 4.20 -27.61 -0.70
C GLU A 107 3.59 -26.71 -1.78
N SER A 108 3.33 -25.45 -1.43
CA SER A 108 2.60 -24.50 -2.27
C SER A 108 3.50 -23.58 -3.10
N VAL A 109 4.81 -23.51 -2.80
CA VAL A 109 5.74 -22.66 -3.53
C VAL A 109 5.99 -23.20 -4.94
N SER A 110 5.89 -22.34 -5.93
CA SER A 110 6.35 -22.59 -7.28
C SER A 110 7.15 -21.40 -7.82
N ARG A 111 8.02 -21.67 -8.82
CA ARG A 111 8.80 -20.60 -9.47
C ARG A 111 7.89 -19.48 -10.00
N GLU A 112 6.80 -19.86 -10.63
CA GLU A 112 5.86 -18.90 -11.23
C GLU A 112 5.10 -18.09 -10.17
N ALA A 113 4.58 -18.74 -9.12
CA ALA A 113 3.91 -18.03 -8.02
C ALA A 113 4.87 -17.08 -7.29
N PHE A 114 6.13 -17.51 -7.09
CA PHE A 114 7.17 -16.67 -6.52
C PHE A 114 7.45 -15.44 -7.39
N ARG A 115 7.63 -15.66 -8.71
CA ARG A 115 7.85 -14.58 -9.69
C ARG A 115 6.70 -13.57 -9.67
N ILE A 116 5.46 -14.03 -9.81
CA ILE A 116 4.27 -13.17 -9.83
C ILE A 116 4.13 -12.37 -8.53
N ALA A 117 4.29 -13.03 -7.38
CA ALA A 117 4.15 -12.36 -6.09
C ALA A 117 5.19 -11.25 -5.88
N HIS A 118 6.46 -11.48 -6.26
CA HIS A 118 7.51 -10.48 -6.14
C HIS A 118 7.38 -9.38 -7.19
N ASP A 119 7.02 -9.70 -8.41
CA ASP A 119 6.82 -8.77 -9.49
C ASP A 119 5.72 -7.75 -9.11
N VAL A 120 4.52 -8.24 -8.82
CA VAL A 120 3.36 -7.39 -8.53
C VAL A 120 3.41 -6.75 -7.14
N SER A 121 3.97 -7.43 -6.11
CA SER A 121 3.85 -6.95 -4.73
C SER A 121 5.13 -6.32 -4.17
N SER A 122 6.25 -6.36 -4.88
CA SER A 122 7.53 -5.79 -4.46
C SER A 122 8.15 -4.92 -5.53
N TYR A 123 8.45 -5.48 -6.72
CA TYR A 123 9.09 -4.72 -7.81
C TYR A 123 8.25 -3.52 -8.25
N SER A 124 6.94 -3.65 -8.29
CA SER A 124 6.03 -2.58 -8.70
C SER A 124 6.18 -1.29 -7.88
N LEU A 125 6.56 -1.37 -6.59
CA LEU A 125 6.90 -0.18 -5.81
C LEU A 125 8.11 0.55 -6.39
N ALA A 126 9.16 -0.18 -6.74
CA ALA A 126 10.39 0.41 -7.30
C ALA A 126 10.12 1.00 -8.69
N ALA A 127 9.34 0.30 -9.53
CA ALA A 127 8.96 0.76 -10.86
C ALA A 127 8.11 2.05 -10.81
N LEU A 128 7.08 2.08 -9.96
CA LEU A 128 6.25 3.28 -9.75
C LEU A 128 7.05 4.43 -9.16
N ALA A 129 7.93 4.17 -8.19
CA ALA A 129 8.80 5.20 -7.60
C ALA A 129 9.77 5.79 -8.63
N LYS A 130 10.37 4.95 -9.50
CA LYS A 130 11.23 5.38 -10.61
C LYS A 130 10.48 6.30 -11.58
N ALA A 131 9.27 5.91 -12.00
CA ALA A 131 8.46 6.69 -12.93
C ALA A 131 7.92 8.00 -12.31
N ALA A 132 7.61 8.00 -10.99
CA ALA A 132 7.15 9.16 -10.25
C ALA A 132 8.25 10.18 -9.96
N ALA A 133 9.51 9.74 -9.79
CA ALA A 133 10.62 10.57 -9.30
C ALA A 133 10.81 11.90 -10.05
N PRO A 134 10.69 11.99 -11.39
CA PRO A 134 10.82 13.27 -12.09
C PRO A 134 9.75 14.31 -11.70
N MET A 135 8.52 13.87 -11.33
CA MET A 135 7.44 14.76 -10.89
C MET A 135 7.54 15.12 -9.40
N MET A 136 8.31 14.37 -8.62
CA MET A 136 8.46 14.54 -7.17
C MET A 136 9.72 15.32 -6.79
N GLN A 137 10.63 15.54 -7.72
CA GLN A 137 11.93 16.15 -7.45
C GLN A 137 11.79 17.56 -6.87
N GLY A 138 12.46 17.84 -5.72
CA GLY A 138 12.45 19.14 -5.06
C GLY A 138 11.13 19.51 -4.36
N ARG A 139 10.21 18.55 -4.17
CA ARG A 139 8.86 18.80 -3.63
C ARG A 139 8.66 18.42 -2.15
N ASN A 140 9.69 17.93 -1.45
CA ASN A 140 9.51 17.22 -0.16
C ASN A 140 8.45 16.10 -0.28
N GLY A 141 8.54 15.37 -1.39
CA GLY A 141 7.56 14.33 -1.71
C GLY A 141 7.63 13.14 -0.74
N ALA A 142 6.57 12.33 -0.73
CA ALA A 142 6.54 11.12 0.07
C ALA A 142 5.90 9.95 -0.67
N ILE A 143 6.51 8.78 -0.54
CA ILE A 143 5.97 7.50 -1.04
C ILE A 143 5.61 6.64 0.17
N VAL A 144 4.40 6.12 0.19
CA VAL A 144 3.91 5.21 1.24
C VAL A 144 3.47 3.90 0.60
N THR A 145 3.96 2.78 1.11
CA THR A 145 3.51 1.44 0.72
C THR A 145 2.88 0.69 1.88
N LEU A 146 2.16 -0.39 1.57
CA LEU A 146 1.49 -1.24 2.55
C LEU A 146 2.21 -2.57 2.71
N SER A 147 2.59 -2.90 3.94
CA SER A 147 3.15 -4.18 4.35
C SER A 147 2.23 -4.90 5.35
N TYR A 148 2.70 -6.02 5.85
CA TYR A 148 2.02 -6.85 6.82
C TYR A 148 3.06 -7.63 7.66
N LEU A 149 2.73 -7.94 8.91
CA LEU A 149 3.57 -8.68 9.85
C LEU A 149 4.18 -9.97 9.27
N GLY A 150 3.56 -10.53 8.22
CA GLY A 150 4.10 -11.68 7.49
C GLY A 150 5.43 -11.43 6.76
N ALA A 151 5.90 -10.17 6.67
CA ALA A 151 7.25 -9.85 6.21
C ALA A 151 8.32 -10.20 7.24
N GLU A 152 7.98 -10.17 8.53
CA GLU A 152 8.90 -10.36 9.66
C GLU A 152 8.74 -11.75 10.31
N ARG A 153 7.52 -12.30 10.27
CA ARG A 153 7.16 -13.54 10.94
C ARG A 153 6.42 -14.48 9.99
N SER A 154 6.63 -15.78 10.15
CA SER A 154 5.85 -16.76 9.39
C SER A 154 4.39 -16.76 9.83
N ILE A 155 3.51 -16.42 8.89
CA ILE A 155 2.05 -16.44 9.08
C ILE A 155 1.46 -17.56 8.23
N ALA A 156 0.64 -18.40 8.83
CA ALA A 156 0.01 -19.53 8.12
C ALA A 156 -0.76 -19.05 6.88
N ASN A 157 -0.59 -19.76 5.77
CA ASN A 157 -1.20 -19.47 4.46
C ASN A 157 -0.78 -18.13 3.83
N TYR A 158 0.17 -17.40 4.39
CA TYR A 158 0.69 -16.17 3.77
C TYR A 158 1.83 -16.47 2.79
N ASN A 159 2.63 -17.49 3.07
CA ASN A 159 3.59 -18.16 2.19
C ASN A 159 4.43 -17.17 1.32
N VAL A 160 4.38 -17.30 -0.02
CA VAL A 160 5.15 -16.44 -0.96
C VAL A 160 4.89 -14.95 -0.77
N MET A 161 3.72 -14.57 -0.28
CA MET A 161 3.40 -13.16 -0.03
C MET A 161 4.25 -12.59 1.13
N GLY A 162 4.57 -13.41 2.15
CA GLY A 162 5.48 -13.01 3.22
C GLY A 162 6.85 -12.63 2.69
N LEU A 163 7.40 -13.45 1.79
CA LEU A 163 8.69 -13.18 1.13
C LEU A 163 8.63 -11.93 0.26
N ALA A 164 7.55 -11.75 -0.50
CA ALA A 164 7.35 -10.56 -1.33
C ALA A 164 7.24 -9.29 -0.45
N LYS A 165 6.58 -9.36 0.72
CA LYS A 165 6.52 -8.23 1.66
C LYS A 165 7.85 -7.96 2.35
N ALA A 166 8.65 -8.96 2.69
CA ALA A 166 10.01 -8.77 3.19
C ALA A 166 10.91 -8.06 2.14
N SER A 167 10.80 -8.49 0.88
CA SER A 167 11.46 -7.82 -0.26
C SER A 167 10.97 -6.37 -0.42
N LEU A 168 9.67 -6.12 -0.31
CA LEU A 168 9.08 -4.78 -0.36
C LEU A 168 9.65 -3.85 0.73
N GLU A 169 9.73 -4.32 1.97
CA GLU A 169 10.29 -3.55 3.09
C GLU A 169 11.79 -3.28 2.94
N ALA A 170 12.54 -4.22 2.39
CA ALA A 170 13.91 -3.96 1.96
C ALA A 170 13.94 -2.87 0.89
N GLY A 171 13.07 -2.96 -0.14
CA GLY A 171 12.91 -1.96 -1.19
C GLY A 171 12.64 -0.55 -0.67
N VAL A 172 11.84 -0.41 0.40
CA VAL A 172 11.58 0.88 1.07
C VAL A 172 12.89 1.53 1.54
N ARG A 173 13.78 0.78 2.18
CA ARG A 173 15.08 1.29 2.66
C ARG A 173 15.99 1.73 1.51
N TYR A 174 16.09 0.93 0.45
CA TYR A 174 16.88 1.26 -0.74
C TYR A 174 16.33 2.48 -1.49
N LEU A 175 15.00 2.58 -1.63
CA LEU A 175 14.36 3.74 -2.24
C LEU A 175 14.53 5.00 -1.38
N ALA A 176 14.41 4.90 -0.05
CA ALA A 176 14.66 6.00 0.87
C ALA A 176 16.08 6.54 0.72
N ALA A 177 17.09 5.66 0.66
CA ALA A 177 18.49 6.04 0.48
C ALA A 177 18.75 6.71 -0.88
N SER A 178 18.10 6.24 -1.96
CA SER A 178 18.34 6.76 -3.32
C SER A 178 17.54 8.02 -3.65
N LEU A 179 16.34 8.18 -3.07
CA LEU A 179 15.44 9.31 -3.33
C LEU A 179 15.55 10.41 -2.28
N GLY A 180 16.04 10.09 -1.07
CA GLY A 180 16.22 11.05 0.01
C GLY A 180 17.05 12.27 -0.37
N PRO A 181 18.23 12.13 -1.04
CA PRO A 181 19.01 13.26 -1.53
C PRO A 181 18.26 14.16 -2.54
N LYS A 182 17.18 13.65 -3.14
CA LYS A 182 16.31 14.39 -4.07
C LYS A 182 15.06 14.97 -3.38
N GLY A 183 14.99 14.87 -2.05
CA GLY A 183 13.89 15.39 -1.24
C GLY A 183 12.63 14.51 -1.20
N THR A 184 12.75 13.21 -1.52
CA THR A 184 11.60 12.29 -1.46
C THR A 184 11.79 11.24 -0.37
N ARG A 185 10.86 11.15 0.57
CA ARG A 185 10.81 10.16 1.65
C ARG A 185 10.05 8.91 1.19
N VAL A 186 10.45 7.74 1.69
CA VAL A 186 9.79 6.47 1.37
C VAL A 186 9.61 5.67 2.65
N ASN A 187 8.36 5.30 2.97
CA ASN A 187 8.02 4.54 4.18
C ASN A 187 6.99 3.46 3.87
N ALA A 188 6.90 2.47 4.74
CA ALA A 188 5.86 1.45 4.72
C ALA A 188 4.95 1.56 5.95
N ILE A 189 3.71 1.10 5.81
CA ILE A 189 2.81 0.83 6.92
C ILE A 189 2.55 -0.67 6.97
N SER A 190 2.99 -1.33 8.04
CA SER A 190 2.63 -2.71 8.36
C SER A 190 1.27 -2.70 9.07
N ALA A 191 0.21 -2.92 8.29
CA ALA A 191 -1.16 -2.87 8.77
C ALA A 191 -1.57 -4.19 9.43
N GLY A 192 -2.31 -4.15 10.52
CA GLY A 192 -3.01 -5.31 11.05
C GLY A 192 -4.02 -5.89 10.04
N PRO A 193 -4.54 -7.10 10.27
CA PRO A 193 -5.48 -7.71 9.35
C PRO A 193 -6.79 -6.92 9.27
N ILE A 194 -7.18 -6.54 8.05
CA ILE A 194 -8.40 -5.79 7.73
C ILE A 194 -9.22 -6.59 6.69
N LYS A 195 -10.54 -6.63 6.86
CA LYS A 195 -11.47 -7.31 5.93
C LYS A 195 -11.56 -6.55 4.59
N THR A 196 -10.63 -6.84 3.69
CA THR A 196 -10.60 -6.31 2.32
C THR A 196 -10.96 -7.40 1.29
N LEU A 197 -11.20 -7.01 0.03
CA LEU A 197 -11.39 -7.99 -1.05
C LEU A 197 -10.11 -8.84 -1.26
N ALA A 198 -8.92 -8.26 -1.13
CA ALA A 198 -7.66 -8.97 -1.23
C ALA A 198 -7.50 -10.02 -0.10
N ALA A 199 -7.85 -9.66 1.12
CA ALA A 199 -7.78 -10.54 2.29
C ALA A 199 -8.72 -11.76 2.18
N ALA A 200 -9.82 -11.65 1.44
CA ALA A 200 -10.75 -12.77 1.20
C ALA A 200 -10.11 -13.94 0.46
N GLY A 201 -8.97 -13.74 -0.22
CA GLY A 201 -8.18 -14.79 -0.86
C GLY A 201 -7.34 -15.63 0.09
N ILE A 202 -7.13 -15.18 1.33
CA ILE A 202 -6.28 -15.85 2.33
C ILE A 202 -7.11 -16.88 3.10
N GLY A 203 -6.70 -18.14 3.05
CA GLY A 203 -7.36 -19.22 3.79
C GLY A 203 -7.35 -18.98 5.30
N GLY A 204 -8.52 -19.08 5.94
CA GLY A 204 -8.63 -18.92 7.40
C GLY A 204 -8.55 -17.48 7.91
N PHE A 205 -8.68 -16.47 7.05
CA PHE A 205 -8.54 -15.05 7.42
C PHE A 205 -9.40 -14.61 8.62
N SER A 206 -10.63 -15.14 8.74
CA SER A 206 -11.49 -14.83 9.90
C SER A 206 -10.90 -15.34 11.23
N LYS A 207 -10.16 -16.46 11.20
CA LYS A 207 -9.45 -16.97 12.40
C LYS A 207 -8.29 -16.04 12.78
N ILE A 208 -7.58 -15.52 11.78
CA ILE A 208 -6.50 -14.54 11.98
C ILE A 208 -7.06 -13.26 12.63
N LEU A 209 -8.18 -12.73 12.14
CA LEU A 209 -8.84 -11.57 12.73
C LEU A 209 -9.19 -11.79 14.19
N HIS A 210 -9.90 -12.88 14.49
CA HIS A 210 -10.30 -13.19 15.87
C HIS A 210 -9.10 -13.41 16.80
N PHE A 211 -8.05 -14.05 16.29
CA PHE A 211 -6.82 -14.23 17.04
C PHE A 211 -6.15 -12.89 17.39
N VAL A 212 -6.05 -11.97 16.41
CA VAL A 212 -5.50 -10.64 16.64
C VAL A 212 -6.37 -9.83 17.61
N GLU A 213 -7.69 -9.86 17.46
CA GLU A 213 -8.62 -9.18 18.37
C GLU A 213 -8.46 -9.68 19.83
N LYS A 214 -8.22 -10.99 20.01
CA LYS A 214 -8.01 -11.58 21.34
C LYS A 214 -6.66 -11.20 21.96
N HIS A 215 -5.59 -11.12 21.16
CA HIS A 215 -4.21 -11.03 21.66
C HIS A 215 -3.54 -9.67 21.47
N ALA A 216 -4.07 -8.78 20.63
CA ALA A 216 -3.50 -7.44 20.49
C ALA A 216 -3.64 -6.66 21.83
N PRO A 217 -2.66 -5.82 22.21
CA PRO A 217 -2.72 -4.97 23.38
C PRO A 217 -4.01 -4.16 23.51
N LEU A 218 -4.51 -3.60 22.39
CA LEU A 218 -5.78 -2.84 22.40
C LEU A 218 -7.03 -3.73 22.36
N ARG A 219 -6.87 -5.07 22.34
CA ARG A 219 -7.99 -6.06 22.33
C ARG A 219 -9.01 -5.83 21.22
N ARG A 220 -8.56 -5.35 20.09
CA ARG A 220 -9.35 -5.13 18.88
C ARG A 220 -8.48 -5.19 17.63
N GLY A 221 -9.09 -5.33 16.47
CA GLY A 221 -8.44 -5.09 15.18
C GLY A 221 -8.29 -3.59 14.89
N VAL A 222 -7.75 -3.29 13.72
CA VAL A 222 -7.61 -1.94 13.18
C VAL A 222 -8.50 -1.74 11.95
N SER A 223 -8.81 -0.49 11.65
CA SER A 223 -9.63 -0.09 10.50
C SER A 223 -8.78 0.47 9.36
N ALA A 224 -9.34 0.48 8.14
CA ALA A 224 -8.73 1.16 7.01
C ALA A 224 -8.56 2.67 7.25
N GLU A 225 -9.40 3.28 8.09
CA GLU A 225 -9.29 4.69 8.46
C GLU A 225 -8.08 4.95 9.36
N GLU A 226 -7.77 4.09 10.32
CA GLU A 226 -6.58 4.23 11.18
C GLU A 226 -5.29 4.10 10.36
N VAL A 227 -5.25 3.17 9.42
CA VAL A 227 -4.14 3.08 8.44
C VAL A 227 -4.09 4.33 7.56
N GLY A 228 -5.25 4.83 7.12
CA GLY A 228 -5.38 6.06 6.34
C GLY A 228 -4.84 7.30 7.07
N ASN A 229 -5.13 7.44 8.36
CA ASN A 229 -4.63 8.53 9.19
C ASN A 229 -3.09 8.52 9.27
N THR A 230 -2.50 7.34 9.47
CA THR A 230 -1.04 7.17 9.47
C THR A 230 -0.44 7.47 8.09
N ALA A 231 -1.08 7.03 7.01
CA ALA A 231 -0.63 7.34 5.66
C ALA A 231 -0.68 8.83 5.36
N ALA A 232 -1.76 9.53 5.74
CA ALA A 232 -1.87 10.98 5.58
C ALA A 232 -0.77 11.72 6.36
N PHE A 233 -0.47 11.30 7.60
CA PHE A 233 0.66 11.82 8.38
C PHE A 233 1.99 11.60 7.64
N LEU A 234 2.29 10.39 7.18
CA LEU A 234 3.54 10.07 6.47
C LEU A 234 3.69 10.82 5.14
N LEU A 235 2.59 11.14 4.47
CA LEU A 235 2.56 11.91 3.21
C LEU A 235 2.73 13.42 3.45
N SER A 236 2.63 13.88 4.68
CA SER A 236 2.70 15.29 5.05
C SER A 236 4.10 15.73 5.51
N ASP A 237 4.29 17.04 5.66
CA ASP A 237 5.50 17.64 6.24
C ASP A 237 5.66 17.36 7.73
N LEU A 238 4.59 16.92 8.42
CA LEU A 238 4.66 16.51 9.83
C LEU A 238 5.59 15.29 10.02
N ALA A 239 5.80 14.50 8.96
CA ALA A 239 6.70 13.35 8.94
C ALA A 239 8.04 13.64 8.24
N SER A 240 8.47 14.91 8.14
CA SER A 240 9.66 15.33 7.38
C SER A 240 10.97 14.66 7.80
N GLY A 241 11.06 14.20 9.05
CA GLY A 241 12.22 13.45 9.58
C GLY A 241 12.10 11.92 9.48
N ILE A 242 11.05 11.38 8.83
CA ILE A 242 10.78 9.94 8.79
C ILE A 242 10.94 9.42 7.36
N THR A 243 11.94 8.54 7.15
CA THR A 243 12.15 7.84 5.87
C THR A 243 12.85 6.50 6.08
N GLY A 244 12.55 5.51 5.26
CA GLY A 244 13.10 4.16 5.36
C GLY A 244 12.44 3.28 6.42
N GLU A 245 11.36 3.75 7.04
CA GLU A 245 10.71 3.12 8.18
C GLU A 245 9.53 2.23 7.78
N VAL A 246 9.27 1.23 8.62
CA VAL A 246 8.05 0.39 8.59
C VAL A 246 7.28 0.66 9.87
N ILE A 247 6.17 1.39 9.76
CA ILE A 247 5.34 1.78 10.91
C ILE A 247 4.19 0.80 11.07
N HIS A 248 4.09 0.18 12.25
CA HIS A 248 3.00 -0.74 12.57
C HIS A 248 1.72 0.00 12.94
N VAL A 249 0.62 -0.36 12.28
CA VAL A 249 -0.75 0.05 12.61
C VAL A 249 -1.57 -1.23 12.78
N ASP A 250 -1.46 -1.87 13.93
CA ASP A 250 -1.92 -3.23 14.19
C ASP A 250 -2.49 -3.45 15.62
N ALA A 251 -2.85 -2.38 16.29
CA ALA A 251 -3.32 -2.39 17.68
C ALA A 251 -2.27 -2.94 18.68
N GLY A 252 -0.97 -2.90 18.31
CA GLY A 252 0.15 -3.38 19.10
C GLY A 252 0.42 -4.87 18.96
N PHE A 253 -0.29 -5.59 18.07
CA PHE A 253 -0.16 -7.04 17.95
C PHE A 253 1.28 -7.51 17.65
N SER A 254 2.02 -6.79 16.83
CA SER A 254 3.42 -7.10 16.49
C SER A 254 4.36 -7.12 17.69
N THR A 255 4.04 -6.42 18.77
CA THR A 255 4.87 -6.29 19.98
C THR A 255 4.63 -7.38 21.02
N THR A 256 3.62 -8.24 20.81
CA THR A 256 3.25 -9.28 21.78
C THR A 256 3.75 -10.65 21.39
N THR A 257 4.00 -11.49 22.39
CA THR A 257 4.15 -12.94 22.25
C THR A 257 2.80 -13.58 22.58
N ALA A 258 1.96 -13.74 21.54
CA ALA A 258 0.62 -14.30 21.72
C ALA A 258 0.68 -15.76 22.19
N GLY A 259 -0.26 -16.13 23.08
CA GLY A 259 -0.43 -17.52 23.55
C GLY A 259 0.31 -17.89 24.84
N LEU A 260 0.96 -16.94 25.52
CA LEU A 260 1.56 -17.17 26.85
C LEU A 260 0.58 -16.95 28.01
N ASP A 261 -0.59 -16.39 27.73
CA ASP A 261 -1.61 -16.03 28.73
C ASP A 261 -2.76 -17.05 28.79
N GLU A 262 -2.62 -18.24 28.18
CA GLU A 262 -3.65 -19.30 28.16
C GLU A 262 -3.31 -20.47 29.09
#